data_6feffd92dd4bd85d7bc83f5ea86b4a2c
#
_entry.id   6feffd92dd4bd85d7bc83f5ea86b4a2c
#
_cell.length_a   1.000
_cell.length_b   1.000
_cell.length_c   1.000
_cell.angle_alpha   90.00
_cell.angle_beta   90.00
_cell.angle_gamma   90.00
#
_symmetry.space_group_name_H-M   'P 1'
#
loop_
_entity.id
_entity.type
_entity.pdbx_description
1 polymer ?
#
loop_
_entity_poly.entity_id
_entity_poly.type
_entity_poly.pdbx_seq_one_letter_code
_entity_poly.pdbx_strand_id
1 'polypeptide(L)'
;MKGLKKKTTTYRLPKAKKHLVREESGLNVYPSTQDRELILQKKQTLAISKLYELKFGNYFDDILKISLPYLKKQFSDAELRELFDLLKSYHANSTRECVDYFGKVYCELVKKQYQMRTSPHYDTELCNFIGDKNSQIKIIWGDCYQVLKRLKSESIHLMVTSPPYYNAREYSKWENLNDYFLDMKEVITECYRVLDNHRVFVFNVGDIYDNDRLVTRSVWGKRRIPLGAYFIRLFEEVGFTFIDDFIWDKGEVQTQRHKHTNTPYPFYQYPINCYEHILIFHKHRLDKTRYPCPICGCLKVNDNTQSEIGLQSWECDNENCFVRSKSNRGKRFSLKTNITQRHQAEEYKISETLIRKWRKDIVNFPPVIKINSKGKNILGHTAPFPEDIPEVAVLNYTYPGEVVLDPFAGSFTTAIVASKYNRIGIGIELNKVLFRDNVIRILKKETSQIDLYSGYKKYAEYDLLHFTKTHRQKIMEVTG
;
A
#
# COMPACT_ATOMS: atom_id res chain seq x y z
N MET A 1 -5.28 55.98 -34.28
CA MET A 1 -5.76 56.39 -32.96
C MET A 1 -5.05 55.61 -31.89
N LYS A 2 -4.36 56.37 -31.05
CA LYS A 2 -3.84 56.15 -29.71
C LYS A 2 -3.49 54.72 -29.24
N GLY A 3 -2.22 54.50 -29.18
CA GLY A 3 -1.39 53.58 -28.55
C GLY A 3 -1.51 53.48 -27.04
N LEU A 4 -1.45 52.27 -26.54
CA LEU A 4 -1.25 51.94 -25.13
C LEU A 4 0.15 51.38 -24.93
N LYS A 5 1.00 52.19 -24.29
CA LYS A 5 2.35 51.81 -23.86
C LYS A 5 2.25 50.85 -22.66
N LYS A 6 2.81 49.65 -22.80
CA LYS A 6 3.05 48.75 -21.66
C LYS A 6 4.19 49.34 -20.81
N LYS A 7 3.90 49.60 -19.54
CA LYS A 7 4.88 49.93 -18.51
C LYS A 7 5.51 48.63 -18.01
N THR A 8 6.78 48.42 -18.31
CA THR A 8 7.63 47.38 -17.68
C THR A 8 8.11 47.93 -16.34
N THR A 9 7.64 47.31 -15.26
CA THR A 9 8.09 47.62 -13.90
C THR A 9 9.30 46.70 -13.60
N THR A 10 10.49 47.25 -13.67
CA THR A 10 11.73 46.62 -13.23
C THR A 10 11.82 46.71 -11.71
N TYR A 11 11.69 45.58 -11.02
CA TYR A 11 12.04 45.50 -9.60
C TYR A 11 13.54 45.55 -9.41
N ARG A 12 14.06 46.63 -8.87
CA ARG A 12 15.46 46.70 -8.36
C ARG A 12 15.52 46.08 -6.98
N LEU A 13 16.35 45.05 -6.82
CA LEU A 13 16.74 44.50 -5.52
C LEU A 13 17.50 45.56 -4.71
N PRO A 14 17.27 45.66 -3.39
CA PRO A 14 17.99 46.59 -2.54
C PRO A 14 19.50 46.19 -2.44
N LYS A 15 20.37 47.18 -2.60
CA LYS A 15 21.81 47.02 -2.40
C LYS A 15 22.08 46.68 -0.93
N ALA A 16 22.75 45.52 -0.70
CA ALA A 16 23.26 45.15 0.61
C ALA A 16 24.21 46.24 1.14
N LYS A 17 23.86 46.86 2.26
CA LYS A 17 24.77 47.74 3.02
C LYS A 17 25.90 46.93 3.57
N LYS A 18 27.13 47.25 3.16
CA LYS A 18 28.37 46.76 3.83
C LYS A 18 28.43 47.41 5.20
N HIS A 19 28.19 46.66 6.25
CA HIS A 19 28.61 47.06 7.60
C HIS A 19 30.07 46.72 7.81
N LEU A 20 30.87 47.75 7.89
CA LEU A 20 32.22 47.72 8.46
C LEU A 20 32.06 47.44 9.95
N VAL A 21 32.52 46.29 10.40
CA VAL A 21 32.68 45.99 11.82
C VAL A 21 34.02 46.54 12.27
N ARG A 22 33.98 47.55 13.17
CA ARG A 22 35.11 48.02 13.96
C ARG A 22 35.48 46.91 14.96
N GLU A 23 36.71 46.51 14.96
CA GLU A 23 37.30 45.72 16.04
C GLU A 23 37.42 46.60 17.28
N GLU A 24 36.66 46.27 18.32
CA GLU A 24 36.96 46.66 19.70
C GLU A 24 36.59 45.52 20.64
N SER A 25 37.62 45.10 21.39
CA SER A 25 37.63 44.37 22.66
C SER A 25 36.92 43.01 22.79
N GLY A 26 37.72 42.03 22.85
CA GLY A 26 37.80 40.89 23.76
C GLY A 26 36.54 40.31 24.42
N LEU A 27 35.46 40.06 23.68
CA LEU A 27 34.35 39.22 24.14
C LEU A 27 34.11 38.17 23.06
N ASN A 28 34.30 36.90 23.41
CA ASN A 28 33.88 35.76 22.59
C ASN A 28 32.35 35.79 22.43
N VAL A 29 31.87 36.52 21.43
CA VAL A 29 30.44 36.47 21.03
C VAL A 29 30.25 35.17 20.27
N TYR A 30 29.67 34.17 20.92
CA TYR A 30 29.19 32.98 20.24
C TYR A 30 28.13 33.40 19.20
N PRO A 31 28.22 32.97 17.95
CA PRO A 31 27.27 33.30 16.92
C PRO A 31 25.86 32.83 17.35
N SER A 32 24.84 33.65 17.08
CA SER A 32 23.47 33.31 17.38
C SER A 32 23.04 32.01 16.67
N THR A 33 21.99 31.39 17.13
CA THR A 33 21.46 30.16 16.51
C THR A 33 21.17 30.37 15.01
N GLN A 34 20.66 31.55 14.65
CA GLN A 34 20.41 31.92 13.25
C GLN A 34 21.71 32.08 12.43
N ASP A 35 22.77 32.64 13.02
CA ASP A 35 24.08 32.75 12.34
C ASP A 35 24.74 31.38 12.17
N ARG A 36 24.54 30.47 13.11
CA ARG A 36 25.02 29.06 13.00
C ARG A 36 24.31 28.33 11.90
N GLU A 37 22.98 28.47 11.78
CA GLU A 37 22.22 27.88 10.69
C GLU A 37 22.61 28.44 9.32
N LEU A 38 22.85 29.74 9.22
CA LEU A 38 23.30 30.39 7.98
C LEU A 38 24.70 29.94 7.55
N ILE A 39 25.61 29.76 8.52
CA ILE A 39 26.98 29.24 8.29
C ILE A 39 26.91 27.77 7.89
N LEU A 40 26.04 26.96 8.51
CA LEU A 40 25.82 25.57 8.16
C LEU A 40 25.24 25.44 6.75
N GLN A 41 24.23 26.23 6.39
CA GLN A 41 23.65 26.25 5.04
C GLN A 41 24.70 26.66 3.99
N LYS A 42 25.53 27.68 4.25
CA LYS A 42 26.61 28.06 3.33
C LYS A 42 27.70 26.98 3.17
N LYS A 43 28.08 26.31 4.26
CA LYS A 43 29.03 25.19 4.20
C LYS A 43 28.44 23.99 3.45
N GLN A 44 27.17 23.72 3.62
CA GLN A 44 26.44 22.66 2.93
C GLN A 44 26.35 22.93 1.42
N THR A 45 25.97 24.15 1.03
CA THR A 45 25.91 24.57 -0.39
C THR A 45 27.29 24.46 -1.08
N LEU A 46 28.38 24.80 -0.37
CA LEU A 46 29.77 24.67 -0.89
C LEU A 46 30.14 23.18 -1.06
N ALA A 47 29.73 22.33 -0.14
CA ALA A 47 30.01 20.90 -0.21
C ALA A 47 29.32 20.21 -1.39
N ILE A 48 28.07 20.62 -1.72
CA ILE A 48 27.32 20.11 -2.88
C ILE A 48 27.93 20.58 -4.18
N SER A 49 28.34 21.86 -4.27
CA SER A 49 29.03 22.36 -5.45
C SER A 49 30.31 21.57 -5.74
N LYS A 50 31.08 21.24 -4.69
CA LYS A 50 32.27 20.39 -4.81
C LYS A 50 31.94 18.94 -5.19
N LEU A 51 30.84 18.37 -4.69
CA LEU A 51 30.40 17.02 -5.08
C LEU A 51 29.97 16.96 -6.54
N TYR A 52 29.38 18.05 -7.05
CA TYR A 52 28.96 18.15 -8.45
C TYR A 52 30.15 18.35 -9.41
N GLU A 53 31.26 18.94 -8.95
CA GLU A 53 32.51 19.05 -9.70
C GLU A 53 33.22 17.68 -9.89
N LEU A 54 32.83 16.64 -9.14
CA LEU A 54 33.28 15.28 -9.38
C LEU A 54 32.69 14.79 -10.71
N LYS A 55 33.53 14.29 -11.61
CA LYS A 55 33.09 13.64 -12.84
C LYS A 55 32.46 12.28 -12.51
N PHE A 56 31.22 12.09 -12.90
CA PHE A 56 30.49 10.85 -12.70
C PHE A 56 30.65 9.84 -13.87
N GLY A 57 31.33 10.27 -14.92
CA GLY A 57 31.44 9.57 -16.19
C GLY A 57 30.49 10.14 -17.25
N ASN A 58 30.84 9.95 -18.52
CA ASN A 58 30.26 10.68 -19.65
C ASN A 58 28.71 10.64 -19.70
N TYR A 59 28.09 9.53 -19.27
CA TYR A 59 26.63 9.38 -19.37
C TYR A 59 25.87 10.08 -18.24
N PHE A 60 26.38 10.05 -17.02
CA PHE A 60 25.72 10.71 -15.89
C PHE A 60 25.95 12.20 -15.88
N ASP A 61 27.09 12.69 -16.36
CA ASP A 61 27.42 14.12 -16.38
C ASP A 61 26.37 14.91 -17.17
N ASP A 62 25.94 14.40 -18.32
CA ASP A 62 24.91 15.05 -19.14
C ASP A 62 23.53 15.02 -18.48
N ILE A 63 23.16 13.91 -17.85
CA ILE A 63 21.90 13.78 -17.13
C ILE A 63 21.86 14.73 -15.95
N LEU A 64 22.92 14.74 -15.13
CA LEU A 64 22.99 15.56 -13.92
C LEU A 64 23.08 17.04 -14.22
N LYS A 65 23.81 17.45 -15.27
CA LYS A 65 23.90 18.85 -15.71
C LYS A 65 22.52 19.48 -15.90
N ILE A 66 21.58 18.75 -16.50
CA ILE A 66 20.24 19.23 -16.77
C ILE A 66 19.31 19.03 -15.56
N SER A 67 19.50 17.94 -14.82
CA SER A 67 18.60 17.56 -13.73
C SER A 67 18.90 18.25 -12.40
N LEU A 68 20.13 18.69 -12.17
CA LEU A 68 20.60 19.25 -10.89
C LEU A 68 19.77 20.42 -10.35
N PRO A 69 19.30 21.38 -11.15
CA PRO A 69 18.46 22.48 -10.65
C PRO A 69 17.12 21.99 -10.06
N TYR A 70 16.60 20.86 -10.56
CA TYR A 70 15.36 20.23 -10.09
C TYR A 70 15.63 19.35 -8.86
N LEU A 71 16.72 18.58 -8.88
CA LEU A 71 17.16 17.76 -7.76
C LEU A 71 17.40 18.59 -6.49
N LYS A 72 18.07 19.74 -6.61
CA LYS A 72 18.30 20.67 -5.48
C LYS A 72 17.04 21.25 -4.87
N LYS A 73 15.95 21.33 -5.62
CA LYS A 73 14.66 21.81 -5.10
C LYS A 73 13.90 20.71 -4.35
N GLN A 74 14.17 19.45 -4.66
CA GLN A 74 13.41 18.31 -4.18
C GLN A 74 14.09 17.56 -3.06
N PHE A 75 15.43 17.44 -3.12
CA PHE A 75 16.23 16.67 -2.20
C PHE A 75 17.09 17.56 -1.29
N SER A 76 17.24 17.13 -0.06
CA SER A 76 18.23 17.69 0.87
C SER A 76 19.66 17.34 0.44
N ASP A 77 20.64 18.04 1.01
CA ASP A 77 22.06 17.79 0.74
C ASP A 77 22.49 16.36 1.10
N ALA A 78 21.91 15.77 2.12
CA ALA A 78 22.18 14.39 2.52
C ALA A 78 21.67 13.38 1.48
N GLU A 79 20.43 13.58 1.01
CA GLU A 79 19.82 12.74 -0.04
C GLU A 79 20.54 12.89 -1.38
N LEU A 80 21.01 14.10 -1.72
CA LEU A 80 21.81 14.31 -2.93
C LEU A 80 23.17 13.60 -2.85
N ARG A 81 23.80 13.57 -1.68
CA ARG A 81 25.02 12.77 -1.48
C ARG A 81 24.76 11.28 -1.68
N GLU A 82 23.68 10.75 -1.07
CA GLU A 82 23.29 9.34 -1.25
C GLU A 82 23.06 9.02 -2.74
N LEU A 83 22.33 9.89 -3.46
CA LEU A 83 22.14 9.76 -4.91
C LEU A 83 23.47 9.72 -5.66
N PHE A 84 24.37 10.67 -5.39
CA PHE A 84 25.62 10.78 -6.10
C PHE A 84 26.58 9.61 -5.79
N ASP A 85 26.62 9.13 -4.55
CA ASP A 85 27.41 7.97 -4.18
C ASP A 85 26.94 6.71 -4.91
N LEU A 86 25.62 6.52 -5.02
CA LEU A 86 25.04 5.42 -5.78
C LEU A 86 25.36 5.51 -7.28
N LEU A 87 25.21 6.70 -7.88
CA LEU A 87 25.51 6.90 -9.29
C LEU A 87 27.00 6.69 -9.58
N LYS A 88 27.88 7.14 -8.68
CA LYS A 88 29.34 7.01 -8.83
C LYS A 88 29.81 5.55 -8.74
N SER A 89 29.13 4.73 -7.95
CA SER A 89 29.45 3.30 -7.81
C SER A 89 29.02 2.45 -9.00
N TYR A 90 28.14 2.96 -9.87
CA TYR A 90 27.58 2.22 -10.99
C TYR A 90 28.33 2.50 -12.29
N HIS A 91 28.78 1.43 -12.95
CA HIS A 91 29.43 1.49 -14.26
C HIS A 91 28.42 1.11 -15.35
N ALA A 92 27.90 2.12 -16.05
CA ALA A 92 27.02 1.92 -17.19
C ALA A 92 27.83 1.68 -18.48
N ASN A 93 27.37 0.75 -19.31
CA ASN A 93 27.97 0.46 -20.62
C ASN A 93 27.30 1.24 -21.76
N SER A 94 26.17 1.89 -21.47
CA SER A 94 25.42 2.67 -22.45
C SER A 94 24.63 3.80 -21.79
N THR A 95 24.28 4.81 -22.58
CA THR A 95 23.39 5.90 -22.14
C THR A 95 22.05 5.36 -21.63
N ARG A 96 21.51 4.31 -22.24
CA ARG A 96 20.25 3.69 -21.83
C ARG A 96 20.34 3.07 -20.44
N GLU A 97 21.38 2.28 -20.18
CA GLU A 97 21.61 1.70 -18.85
C GLU A 97 21.77 2.78 -17.77
N CYS A 98 22.46 3.86 -18.11
CA CYS A 98 22.64 5.00 -17.23
C CYS A 98 21.31 5.68 -16.87
N VAL A 99 20.44 5.91 -17.87
CA VAL A 99 19.12 6.50 -17.68
C VAL A 99 18.22 5.59 -16.85
N ASP A 100 18.22 4.29 -17.13
CA ASP A 100 17.43 3.31 -16.41
C ASP A 100 17.87 3.23 -14.93
N TYR A 101 19.16 3.22 -14.68
CA TYR A 101 19.69 3.20 -13.31
C TYR A 101 19.42 4.50 -12.56
N PHE A 102 19.64 5.65 -13.17
CA PHE A 102 19.30 6.96 -12.60
C PHE A 102 17.82 7.04 -12.25
N GLY A 103 16.94 6.62 -13.16
CA GLY A 103 15.49 6.58 -12.94
C GLY A 103 15.11 5.70 -11.75
N LYS A 104 15.72 4.51 -11.64
CA LYS A 104 15.49 3.59 -10.53
C LYS A 104 15.89 4.20 -9.19
N VAL A 105 17.11 4.68 -9.08
CA VAL A 105 17.64 5.28 -7.82
C VAL A 105 16.84 6.52 -7.44
N TYR A 106 16.49 7.37 -8.40
CA TYR A 106 15.67 8.53 -8.19
C TYR A 106 14.28 8.15 -7.61
N CYS A 107 13.60 7.18 -8.20
CA CYS A 107 12.29 6.71 -7.72
C CYS A 107 12.37 6.14 -6.29
N GLU A 108 13.42 5.39 -5.97
CA GLU A 108 13.64 4.84 -4.62
C GLU A 108 13.82 5.97 -3.58
N LEU A 109 14.62 7.00 -3.90
CA LEU A 109 14.80 8.14 -3.01
C LEU A 109 13.53 8.95 -2.81
N VAL A 110 12.75 9.19 -3.87
CA VAL A 110 11.45 9.87 -3.78
C VAL A 110 10.49 9.07 -2.90
N LYS A 111 10.44 7.75 -3.07
CA LYS A 111 9.62 6.86 -2.24
C LYS A 111 10.04 6.92 -0.77
N LYS A 112 11.34 6.84 -0.49
CA LYS A 112 11.91 6.96 0.86
C LYS A 112 11.53 8.31 1.50
N GLN A 113 11.65 9.40 0.77
CA GLN A 113 11.29 10.75 1.22
C GLN A 113 9.78 10.85 1.55
N TYR A 114 8.92 10.28 0.70
CA TYR A 114 7.48 10.24 0.96
C TYR A 114 7.16 9.43 2.22
N GLN A 115 7.77 8.26 2.38
CA GLN A 115 7.60 7.42 3.57
C GLN A 115 8.01 8.15 4.86
N MET A 116 9.13 8.87 4.84
CA MET A 116 9.60 9.65 5.99
C MET A 116 8.64 10.79 6.36
N ARG A 117 8.08 11.48 5.35
CA ARG A 117 7.13 12.58 5.58
C ARG A 117 5.80 12.12 6.13
N THR A 118 5.30 10.98 5.66
CA THR A 118 3.95 10.48 5.97
C THR A 118 3.91 9.50 7.14
N SER A 119 5.05 8.97 7.55
CA SER A 119 5.19 8.03 8.68
C SER A 119 6.34 8.43 9.59
N PRO A 120 6.33 9.64 10.18
CA PRO A 120 7.44 10.14 10.99
C PRO A 120 7.68 9.30 12.26
N HIS A 121 6.70 8.52 12.71
CA HIS A 121 6.69 7.79 13.96
C HIS A 121 6.49 6.28 13.78
N TYR A 122 6.99 5.70 12.69
CA TYR A 122 6.92 4.26 12.50
C TYR A 122 7.81 3.50 13.50
N ASP A 123 7.38 2.30 13.83
CA ASP A 123 8.13 1.39 14.70
C ASP A 123 9.25 0.71 13.90
N THR A 124 10.50 1.02 14.26
CA THR A 124 11.67 0.50 13.56
C THR A 124 11.83 -1.01 13.76
N GLU A 125 11.56 -1.52 14.97
CA GLU A 125 11.66 -2.96 15.26
C GLU A 125 10.63 -3.75 14.46
N LEU A 126 9.38 -3.28 14.44
CA LEU A 126 8.32 -3.88 13.65
C LEU A 126 8.66 -3.84 12.15
N CYS A 127 9.18 -2.73 11.64
CA CYS A 127 9.59 -2.63 10.24
C CYS A 127 10.76 -3.56 9.91
N ASN A 128 11.73 -3.72 10.82
CA ASN A 128 12.82 -4.68 10.66
C ASN A 128 12.31 -6.12 10.69
N PHE A 129 11.38 -6.44 11.60
CA PHE A 129 10.72 -7.74 11.65
C PHE A 129 10.03 -8.09 10.34
N ILE A 130 9.30 -7.14 9.75
CA ILE A 130 8.65 -7.32 8.44
C ILE A 130 9.68 -7.48 7.32
N GLY A 131 10.73 -6.68 7.33
CA GLY A 131 11.78 -6.69 6.31
C GLY A 131 12.74 -7.89 6.39
N ASP A 132 12.73 -8.65 7.49
CA ASP A 132 13.57 -9.85 7.64
C ASP A 132 13.17 -10.94 6.64
N LYS A 133 14.11 -11.34 5.79
CA LYS A 133 13.91 -12.32 4.73
C LYS A 133 14.00 -13.78 5.20
N ASN A 134 14.41 -14.03 6.46
CA ASN A 134 14.54 -15.37 7.00
C ASN A 134 13.20 -16.06 7.26
N SER A 135 12.11 -15.32 7.28
CA SER A 135 10.76 -15.85 7.38
C SER A 135 9.83 -15.18 6.36
N GLN A 136 9.11 -15.98 5.61
CA GLN A 136 8.17 -15.51 4.60
C GLN A 136 6.77 -15.25 5.18
N ILE A 137 6.44 -15.85 6.32
CA ILE A 137 5.16 -15.64 7.01
C ILE A 137 5.42 -14.87 8.30
N LYS A 138 4.79 -13.71 8.41
CA LYS A 138 4.87 -12.81 9.57
C LYS A 138 3.53 -12.82 10.30
N ILE A 139 3.54 -13.32 11.53
CA ILE A 139 2.38 -13.38 12.41
C ILE A 139 2.50 -12.22 13.39
N ILE A 140 1.57 -11.29 13.38
CA ILE A 140 1.53 -10.15 14.30
C ILE A 140 0.29 -10.27 15.17
N TRP A 141 0.49 -10.45 16.46
CA TRP A 141 -0.58 -10.45 17.45
C TRP A 141 -0.82 -9.03 17.94
N GLY A 142 -1.97 -8.45 17.61
CA GLY A 142 -2.27 -7.08 18.01
C GLY A 142 -3.53 -6.52 17.34
N ASP A 143 -3.95 -5.36 17.79
CA ASP A 143 -5.01 -4.58 17.15
C ASP A 143 -4.54 -4.05 15.79
N CYS A 144 -5.27 -4.35 14.72
CA CYS A 144 -4.86 -4.00 13.35
C CYS A 144 -4.65 -2.49 13.15
N TYR A 145 -5.49 -1.64 13.73
CA TYR A 145 -5.33 -0.20 13.64
C TYR A 145 -4.03 0.28 14.31
N GLN A 146 -3.72 -0.25 15.50
CA GLN A 146 -2.51 0.09 16.23
C GLN A 146 -1.24 -0.42 15.52
N VAL A 147 -1.30 -1.61 14.94
CA VAL A 147 -0.19 -2.17 14.15
C VAL A 147 0.02 -1.35 12.88
N LEU A 148 -1.05 -1.09 12.11
CA LEU A 148 -0.96 -0.32 10.87
C LEU A 148 -0.34 1.07 11.11
N LYS A 149 -0.73 1.78 12.16
CA LYS A 149 -0.15 3.09 12.52
C LYS A 149 1.36 3.08 12.72
N ARG A 150 1.93 1.94 13.08
CA ARG A 150 3.38 1.75 13.28
C ARG A 150 4.14 1.37 12.02
N LEU A 151 3.44 1.06 10.92
CA LEU A 151 4.05 0.74 9.65
C LEU A 151 4.41 2.00 8.85
N LYS A 152 5.43 1.90 8.03
CA LYS A 152 5.76 2.94 7.04
C LYS A 152 4.64 3.09 6.02
N SER A 153 4.37 4.32 5.60
CA SER A 153 3.48 4.56 4.45
C SER A 153 4.04 3.89 3.20
N GLU A 154 3.14 3.42 2.33
CA GLU A 154 3.49 2.84 1.03
C GLU A 154 4.54 1.70 1.12
N SER A 155 4.44 0.86 2.17
CA SER A 155 5.33 -0.28 2.39
C SER A 155 4.69 -1.64 2.04
N ILE A 156 3.39 -1.70 1.81
CA ILE A 156 2.62 -2.91 1.49
C ILE A 156 2.25 -2.90 0.01
N HIS A 157 2.39 -4.04 -0.67
CA HIS A 157 2.18 -4.13 -2.12
C HIS A 157 0.80 -4.70 -2.49
N LEU A 158 0.17 -5.46 -1.60
CA LEU A 158 -1.17 -6.00 -1.78
C LEU A 158 -1.83 -6.16 -0.41
N MET A 159 -3.12 -5.91 -0.35
CA MET A 159 -3.95 -6.30 0.79
C MET A 159 -5.05 -7.24 0.34
N VAL A 160 -5.28 -8.29 1.13
CA VAL A 160 -6.37 -9.25 0.92
C VAL A 160 -6.95 -9.59 2.28
N THR A 161 -8.23 -9.33 2.51
CA THR A 161 -8.85 -9.60 3.80
C THR A 161 -10.35 -9.83 3.71
N SER A 162 -10.90 -10.40 4.78
CA SER A 162 -12.32 -10.38 5.10
C SER A 162 -12.49 -9.75 6.51
N PRO A 163 -13.20 -8.62 6.65
CA PRO A 163 -13.32 -7.94 7.93
C PRO A 163 -14.19 -8.72 8.91
N PRO A 164 -14.14 -8.42 10.21
CA PRO A 164 -15.15 -8.89 11.14
C PRO A 164 -16.52 -8.34 10.73
N TYR A 165 -17.53 -9.20 10.59
CA TYR A 165 -18.88 -8.78 10.20
C TYR A 165 -19.62 -8.19 11.39
N TYR A 166 -20.37 -7.11 11.15
CA TYR A 166 -21.18 -6.42 12.16
C TYR A 166 -22.05 -7.40 12.94
N ASN A 167 -21.76 -7.57 14.24
CA ASN A 167 -22.51 -8.41 15.19
C ASN A 167 -22.91 -9.81 14.67
N ALA A 168 -22.22 -10.31 13.65
CA ALA A 168 -22.49 -11.62 13.08
C ALA A 168 -21.85 -12.78 13.88
N ARG A 169 -20.91 -12.48 14.75
CA ARG A 169 -20.14 -13.45 15.54
C ARG A 169 -19.95 -12.97 16.97
N GLU A 170 -19.66 -13.89 17.89
CA GLU A 170 -19.51 -13.62 19.32
C GLU A 170 -18.34 -12.69 19.66
N TYR A 171 -17.30 -12.72 18.83
CA TYR A 171 -16.08 -11.93 19.03
C TYR A 171 -16.14 -10.50 18.47
N SER A 172 -17.27 -10.10 17.86
CA SER A 172 -17.40 -8.77 17.25
C SER A 172 -18.74 -8.16 17.64
N LYS A 173 -18.72 -7.21 18.58
CA LYS A 173 -19.91 -6.51 19.06
C LYS A 173 -19.71 -5.01 18.94
N TRP A 174 -20.59 -4.36 18.20
CA TRP A 174 -20.73 -2.92 18.15
C TRP A 174 -22.14 -2.54 18.64
N GLU A 175 -22.26 -1.39 19.28
CA GLU A 175 -23.54 -0.92 19.78
C GLU A 175 -24.53 -0.65 18.64
N ASN A 176 -24.02 -0.10 17.55
CA ASN A 176 -24.80 0.19 16.35
C ASN A 176 -23.95 0.07 15.07
N LEU A 177 -24.62 0.10 13.93
CA LEU A 177 -23.97 -0.05 12.62
C LEU A 177 -23.06 1.13 12.26
N ASN A 178 -23.33 2.34 12.76
CA ASN A 178 -22.48 3.51 12.51
C ASN A 178 -21.13 3.38 13.20
N ASP A 179 -21.10 2.92 14.45
CA ASP A 179 -19.85 2.69 15.19
C ASP A 179 -18.99 1.65 14.49
N TYR A 180 -19.61 0.59 13.94
CA TYR A 180 -18.91 -0.38 13.11
C TYR A 180 -18.25 0.26 11.90
N PHE A 181 -18.96 1.12 11.15
CA PHE A 181 -18.40 1.77 9.98
C PHE A 181 -17.36 2.85 10.34
N LEU A 182 -17.49 3.52 11.48
CA LEU A 182 -16.47 4.45 11.96
C LEU A 182 -15.15 3.72 12.25
N ASP A 183 -15.22 2.61 12.99
CA ASP A 183 -14.06 1.77 13.26
C ASP A 183 -13.41 1.24 11.98
N MET A 184 -14.24 0.73 11.05
CA MET A 184 -13.73 0.24 9.77
C MET A 184 -13.11 1.36 8.94
N LYS A 185 -13.66 2.57 8.96
CA LYS A 185 -13.11 3.72 8.26
C LYS A 185 -11.71 4.08 8.76
N GLU A 186 -11.50 4.05 10.07
CA GLU A 186 -10.17 4.29 10.65
C GLU A 186 -9.16 3.25 10.17
N VAL A 187 -9.52 1.95 10.20
CA VAL A 187 -8.65 0.87 9.72
C VAL A 187 -8.38 1.01 8.22
N ILE A 188 -9.40 1.26 7.40
CA ILE A 188 -9.27 1.41 5.94
C ILE A 188 -8.42 2.64 5.60
N THR A 189 -8.51 3.72 6.38
CA THR A 189 -7.66 4.91 6.22
C THR A 189 -6.18 4.57 6.44
N GLU A 190 -5.85 3.81 7.47
CA GLU A 190 -4.48 3.35 7.70
C GLU A 190 -4.04 2.32 6.64
N CYS A 191 -4.94 1.45 6.18
CA CYS A 191 -4.67 0.57 5.05
C CYS A 191 -4.33 1.37 3.78
N TYR A 192 -5.08 2.44 3.49
CA TYR A 192 -4.76 3.34 2.37
C TYR A 192 -3.37 3.96 2.52
N ARG A 193 -3.01 4.41 3.71
CA ARG A 193 -1.70 5.01 3.97
C ARG A 193 -0.56 4.01 3.74
N VAL A 194 -0.65 2.80 4.28
CA VAL A 194 0.43 1.81 4.23
C VAL A 194 0.49 1.03 2.91
N LEU A 195 -0.61 0.93 2.16
CA LEU A 195 -0.61 0.36 0.81
C LEU A 195 0.19 1.24 -0.14
N ASP A 196 1.05 0.65 -0.95
CA ASP A 196 1.88 1.35 -1.92
C ASP A 196 1.00 2.02 -3.01
N ASN A 197 1.50 3.08 -3.63
CA ASN A 197 0.77 3.77 -4.68
C ASN A 197 0.62 2.86 -5.92
N HIS A 198 -0.52 2.95 -6.61
CA HIS A 198 -0.88 2.11 -7.75
C HIS A 198 -0.99 0.61 -7.42
N ARG A 199 -1.39 0.30 -6.19
CA ARG A 199 -1.57 -1.06 -5.69
C ARG A 199 -3.03 -1.37 -5.36
N VAL A 200 -3.29 -2.63 -5.09
CA VAL A 200 -4.63 -3.22 -4.99
C VAL A 200 -4.96 -3.62 -3.57
N PHE A 201 -6.22 -3.43 -3.19
CA PHE A 201 -6.82 -4.02 -2.01
C PHE A 201 -8.00 -4.91 -2.44
N VAL A 202 -7.94 -6.19 -2.12
CA VAL A 202 -9.00 -7.18 -2.34
C VAL A 202 -9.75 -7.39 -1.02
N PHE A 203 -11.04 -7.12 -1.01
CA PHE A 203 -11.85 -7.11 0.19
C PHE A 203 -13.06 -8.03 0.04
N ASN A 204 -13.04 -9.16 0.76
CA ASN A 204 -14.15 -10.11 0.76
C ASN A 204 -15.15 -9.78 1.86
N VAL A 205 -16.40 -9.59 1.50
CA VAL A 205 -17.47 -9.28 2.46
C VAL A 205 -18.81 -9.84 2.03
N GLY A 206 -19.55 -10.44 2.95
CA GLY A 206 -20.92 -10.88 2.73
C GLY A 206 -21.94 -9.92 3.33
N ASP A 207 -23.08 -9.77 2.67
CA ASP A 207 -24.23 -9.11 3.26
C ASP A 207 -24.75 -9.87 4.46
N ILE A 208 -25.29 -9.17 5.42
CA ILE A 208 -25.83 -9.75 6.65
C ILE A 208 -27.32 -9.46 6.79
N TYR A 209 -28.01 -10.25 7.61
CA TYR A 209 -29.36 -9.92 8.02
C TYR A 209 -29.34 -9.11 9.31
N ASP A 210 -30.15 -8.06 9.32
CA ASP A 210 -30.39 -7.25 10.50
C ASP A 210 -30.99 -8.12 11.61
N ASN A 211 -30.24 -8.26 12.70
CA ASN A 211 -30.65 -9.01 13.87
C ASN A 211 -31.29 -8.08 14.93
N ASP A 212 -31.45 -6.80 14.64
CA ASP A 212 -32.07 -5.86 15.53
C ASP A 212 -33.57 -6.24 15.72
N ARG A 213 -33.92 -6.48 16.97
CA ARG A 213 -35.26 -7.01 17.34
C ARG A 213 -36.40 -6.10 16.95
N LEU A 214 -36.18 -4.81 16.76
CA LEU A 214 -37.20 -3.84 16.41
C LEU A 214 -37.67 -3.98 14.95
N VAL A 215 -36.79 -4.38 14.05
CA VAL A 215 -37.07 -4.49 12.60
C VAL A 215 -37.44 -5.92 12.20
N THR A 216 -36.99 -6.93 12.95
CA THR A 216 -37.14 -8.35 12.59
C THR A 216 -38.52 -8.95 12.74
N ARG A 217 -39.46 -8.23 13.33
CA ARG A 217 -40.88 -8.67 13.49
C ARG A 217 -41.80 -8.14 12.40
N SER A 218 -41.25 -7.57 11.34
CA SER A 218 -42.02 -7.17 10.18
C SER A 218 -42.62 -8.41 9.47
N VAL A 219 -43.83 -8.33 9.00
CA VAL A 219 -44.46 -9.34 8.13
C VAL A 219 -43.67 -9.60 6.83
N TRP A 220 -42.75 -8.70 6.48
CA TRP A 220 -41.93 -8.75 5.29
C TRP A 220 -40.59 -9.53 5.48
N GLY A 221 -40.38 -10.16 6.64
CA GLY A 221 -39.14 -10.87 6.96
C GLY A 221 -38.02 -9.97 7.47
N LYS A 222 -36.82 -10.52 7.56
CA LYS A 222 -35.64 -9.79 8.02
C LYS A 222 -35.07 -8.90 6.92
N ARG A 223 -34.74 -7.66 7.30
CA ARG A 223 -34.02 -6.74 6.41
C ARG A 223 -32.60 -7.25 6.15
N ARG A 224 -32.15 -7.22 4.89
CA ARG A 224 -30.77 -7.41 4.52
C ARG A 224 -30.02 -6.09 4.64
N ILE A 225 -28.83 -6.10 5.26
CA ILE A 225 -27.90 -4.99 5.29
C ILE A 225 -26.87 -5.25 4.17
N PRO A 226 -26.83 -4.41 3.12
CA PRO A 226 -25.94 -4.58 1.99
C PRO A 226 -24.53 -4.08 2.33
N LEU A 227 -23.75 -4.86 3.10
CA LEU A 227 -22.40 -4.46 3.54
C LEU A 227 -21.49 -4.19 2.36
N GLY A 228 -21.58 -4.96 1.26
CA GLY A 228 -20.80 -4.73 0.06
C GLY A 228 -20.95 -3.31 -0.47
N ALA A 229 -22.19 -2.82 -0.63
CA ALA A 229 -22.46 -1.47 -1.11
C ALA A 229 -21.96 -0.39 -0.14
N TYR A 230 -22.13 -0.59 1.17
CA TYR A 230 -21.61 0.36 2.17
C TYR A 230 -20.09 0.43 2.16
N PHE A 231 -19.39 -0.70 2.02
CA PHE A 231 -17.95 -0.71 1.94
C PHE A 231 -17.41 -0.07 0.66
N ILE A 232 -18.06 -0.28 -0.50
CA ILE A 232 -17.66 0.43 -1.73
C ILE A 232 -17.63 1.93 -1.47
N ARG A 233 -18.72 2.49 -0.92
CA ARG A 233 -18.77 3.91 -0.58
C ARG A 233 -17.70 4.32 0.44
N LEU A 234 -17.50 3.52 1.49
CA LEU A 234 -16.53 3.81 2.55
C LEU A 234 -15.09 3.85 2.01
N PHE A 235 -14.73 2.94 1.12
CA PHE A 235 -13.42 2.91 0.48
C PHE A 235 -13.22 4.12 -0.43
N GLU A 236 -14.23 4.51 -1.20
CA GLU A 236 -14.17 5.70 -2.06
C GLU A 236 -14.04 6.99 -1.24
N GLU A 237 -14.74 7.10 -0.10
CA GLU A 237 -14.60 8.23 0.83
C GLU A 237 -13.18 8.35 1.42
N VAL A 238 -12.47 7.24 1.58
CA VAL A 238 -11.06 7.22 2.03
C VAL A 238 -10.09 7.60 0.91
N GLY A 239 -10.50 7.42 -0.36
CA GLY A 239 -9.69 7.78 -1.53
C GLY A 239 -9.28 6.60 -2.41
N PHE A 240 -9.77 5.40 -2.15
CA PHE A 240 -9.64 4.27 -3.06
C PHE A 240 -10.54 4.47 -4.29
N THR A 241 -10.18 3.83 -5.39
CA THR A 241 -11.04 3.70 -6.57
C THR A 241 -11.62 2.31 -6.61
N PHE A 242 -12.93 2.17 -6.60
CA PHE A 242 -13.60 0.90 -6.84
C PHE A 242 -13.38 0.48 -8.30
N ILE A 243 -12.98 -0.78 -8.50
CA ILE A 243 -12.66 -1.30 -9.83
C ILE A 243 -13.64 -2.37 -10.26
N ASP A 244 -13.90 -3.36 -9.37
CA ASP A 244 -14.72 -4.51 -9.74
C ASP A 244 -15.33 -5.20 -8.51
N ASP A 245 -16.38 -5.98 -8.74
CA ASP A 245 -17.05 -6.81 -7.74
C ASP A 245 -17.21 -8.23 -8.31
N PHE A 246 -16.41 -9.16 -7.83
CA PHE A 246 -16.60 -10.58 -8.11
C PHE A 246 -17.55 -11.18 -7.07
N ILE A 247 -18.54 -11.90 -7.55
CA ILE A 247 -19.48 -12.61 -6.68
C ILE A 247 -18.95 -14.02 -6.43
N TRP A 248 -18.57 -14.28 -5.20
CA TRP A 248 -18.25 -15.64 -4.77
C TRP A 248 -19.53 -16.39 -4.46
N ASP A 249 -19.96 -17.24 -5.39
CA ASP A 249 -21.07 -18.17 -5.18
C ASP A 249 -20.57 -19.36 -4.35
N LYS A 250 -21.13 -19.50 -3.14
CA LYS A 250 -20.82 -20.57 -2.20
C LYS A 250 -21.65 -21.84 -2.43
N GLY A 251 -22.53 -21.83 -3.42
CA GLY A 251 -23.54 -22.86 -3.63
C GLY A 251 -24.54 -22.92 -2.49
N GLU A 252 -25.24 -24.03 -2.39
CA GLU A 252 -26.18 -24.26 -1.29
C GLU A 252 -25.45 -24.47 0.04
N VAL A 253 -25.45 -23.43 0.86
CA VAL A 253 -24.89 -23.52 2.23
C VAL A 253 -25.91 -24.21 3.14
N GLN A 254 -25.50 -25.27 3.80
CA GLN A 254 -26.30 -25.96 4.81
C GLN A 254 -26.54 -25.01 6.01
N THR A 255 -27.69 -24.39 6.04
CA THR A 255 -28.13 -23.57 7.17
C THR A 255 -29.40 -24.16 7.77
N GLN A 256 -29.66 -23.87 9.04
CA GLN A 256 -30.95 -24.25 9.64
C GLN A 256 -32.14 -23.61 8.92
N ARG A 257 -31.95 -22.62 8.10
CA ARG A 257 -32.99 -21.95 7.30
C ARG A 257 -33.55 -22.81 6.16
N HIS A 258 -32.79 -23.78 5.67
CA HIS A 258 -33.29 -24.81 4.76
C HIS A 258 -34.48 -25.57 5.32
N LYS A 259 -34.57 -25.66 6.65
CA LYS A 259 -35.65 -26.39 7.32
C LYS A 259 -36.99 -25.61 7.35
N HIS A 260 -36.99 -24.34 6.96
CA HIS A 260 -38.16 -23.46 6.98
C HIS A 260 -38.80 -23.26 5.60
N THR A 261 -38.62 -24.21 4.67
CA THR A 261 -39.25 -24.19 3.32
C THR A 261 -40.75 -24.32 3.32
N ASN A 262 -41.38 -24.55 4.47
CA ASN A 262 -42.82 -24.87 4.58
C ASN A 262 -43.72 -23.68 5.00
N THR A 263 -43.27 -22.43 4.87
CA THR A 263 -44.10 -21.26 5.19
C THR A 263 -44.47 -20.51 3.91
N PRO A 264 -45.54 -20.91 3.22
CA PRO A 264 -45.91 -20.33 1.93
C PRO A 264 -46.79 -19.07 2.11
N TYR A 265 -46.32 -18.06 2.81
CA TYR A 265 -47.04 -16.80 2.92
C TYR A 265 -46.62 -15.83 1.82
N PRO A 266 -47.56 -15.20 1.09
CA PRO A 266 -47.25 -14.09 0.21
C PRO A 266 -46.52 -13.00 0.96
N PHE A 267 -45.56 -12.32 0.27
CA PHE A 267 -44.72 -11.24 0.80
C PHE A 267 -43.62 -11.66 1.79
N TYR A 268 -43.53 -12.94 2.16
CA TYR A 268 -42.45 -13.44 2.99
C TYR A 268 -41.26 -13.84 2.13
N GLN A 269 -40.22 -13.01 2.11
CA GLN A 269 -38.97 -13.31 1.42
C GLN A 269 -37.90 -13.75 2.43
N TYR A 270 -37.41 -14.96 2.26
CA TYR A 270 -36.39 -15.52 3.15
C TYR A 270 -35.29 -16.24 2.36
N PRO A 271 -34.56 -15.52 1.46
CA PRO A 271 -33.51 -16.16 0.70
C PRO A 271 -32.38 -16.59 1.60
N ILE A 272 -31.69 -17.67 1.24
CA ILE A 272 -30.44 -18.10 1.85
C ILE A 272 -29.33 -17.21 1.32
N ASN A 273 -28.41 -16.81 2.20
CA ASN A 273 -27.25 -16.03 1.79
C ASN A 273 -26.17 -16.95 1.20
N CYS A 274 -26.18 -17.15 -0.11
CA CYS A 274 -25.34 -18.10 -0.81
C CYS A 274 -24.12 -17.43 -1.49
N TYR A 275 -23.95 -16.12 -1.39
CA TYR A 275 -22.82 -15.43 -2.01
C TYR A 275 -22.15 -14.42 -1.07
N GLU A 276 -20.94 -14.07 -1.42
CA GLU A 276 -20.20 -12.94 -0.87
C GLU A 276 -19.57 -12.13 -1.98
N HIS A 277 -19.29 -10.86 -1.70
CA HIS A 277 -18.60 -9.94 -2.58
C HIS A 277 -17.09 -10.10 -2.43
N ILE A 278 -16.36 -10.04 -3.54
CA ILE A 278 -14.90 -9.88 -3.57
C ILE A 278 -14.65 -8.55 -4.28
N LEU A 279 -14.59 -7.49 -3.48
CA LEU A 279 -14.46 -6.12 -3.96
C LEU A 279 -12.99 -5.82 -4.27
N ILE A 280 -12.72 -5.25 -5.43
CA ILE A 280 -11.39 -4.86 -5.87
C ILE A 280 -11.28 -3.35 -5.84
N PHE A 281 -10.31 -2.86 -5.06
CA PHE A 281 -10.03 -1.44 -4.93
C PHE A 281 -8.59 -1.14 -5.35
N HIS A 282 -8.40 -0.03 -6.04
CA HIS A 282 -7.07 0.49 -6.37
C HIS A 282 -6.79 1.75 -5.58
N LYS A 283 -5.55 1.89 -5.11
CA LYS A 283 -5.02 3.16 -4.63
C LYS A 283 -4.33 3.88 -5.78
N HIS A 284 -4.80 5.09 -6.07
CA HIS A 284 -4.18 6.00 -7.03
C HIS A 284 -4.01 7.38 -6.40
N ARG A 285 -2.93 7.55 -5.68
CA ARG A 285 -2.57 8.85 -5.13
C ARG A 285 -1.95 9.69 -6.24
N LEU A 286 -2.47 10.90 -6.42
CA LEU A 286 -1.86 11.86 -7.33
C LEU A 286 -0.42 12.15 -6.88
N ASP A 287 0.52 11.82 -7.73
CA ASP A 287 1.93 12.12 -7.53
C ASP A 287 2.35 13.25 -8.44
N LYS A 288 2.59 14.42 -7.85
CA LYS A 288 3.10 15.62 -8.57
C LYS A 288 4.62 15.62 -8.73
N THR A 289 5.29 14.57 -8.28
CA THR A 289 6.73 14.42 -8.45
C THR A 289 7.07 14.31 -9.92
N ARG A 290 8.03 15.10 -10.35
CA ARG A 290 8.55 15.02 -11.72
C ARG A 290 9.48 13.84 -11.83
N TYR A 291 9.19 12.92 -12.74
CA TYR A 291 10.04 11.76 -13.00
C TYR A 291 10.99 12.02 -14.17
N PRO A 292 12.17 11.39 -14.17
CA PRO A 292 13.13 11.56 -15.25
C PRO A 292 12.60 11.01 -16.57
N CYS A 293 12.94 11.67 -17.66
CA CYS A 293 12.61 11.19 -19.00
C CYS A 293 13.28 9.82 -19.23
N PRO A 294 12.54 8.79 -19.68
CA PRO A 294 13.07 7.44 -19.91
C PRO A 294 14.03 7.33 -21.11
N ILE A 295 14.22 8.41 -21.86
CA ILE A 295 15.13 8.47 -23.01
C ILE A 295 16.45 9.17 -22.69
N CYS A 296 16.40 10.31 -21.99
CA CYS A 296 17.59 11.11 -21.70
C CYS A 296 17.87 11.33 -20.21
N GLY A 297 17.02 10.81 -19.31
CA GLY A 297 17.17 10.90 -17.86
C GLY A 297 16.96 12.30 -17.26
N CYS A 298 16.71 13.34 -18.05
CA CYS A 298 16.55 14.68 -17.53
C CYS A 298 15.21 14.90 -16.81
N LEU A 299 15.22 15.77 -15.79
CA LEU A 299 14.02 16.21 -15.05
C LEU A 299 13.41 17.50 -15.61
N LYS A 300 13.90 18.00 -16.75
CA LYS A 300 13.28 19.10 -17.49
C LYS A 300 12.09 18.54 -18.25
N VAL A 301 11.00 18.33 -17.53
CA VAL A 301 9.75 17.76 -18.03
C VAL A 301 8.58 18.67 -17.70
N ASN A 302 7.62 18.76 -18.60
CA ASN A 302 6.39 19.54 -18.42
C ASN A 302 5.23 18.60 -18.11
N ASP A 303 4.33 19.05 -17.24
CA ASP A 303 3.07 18.37 -16.98
C ASP A 303 2.25 18.36 -18.29
N ASN A 304 1.71 17.21 -18.63
CA ASN A 304 0.92 17.05 -19.86
C ASN A 304 -0.56 16.82 -19.52
N THR A 305 -0.91 15.58 -19.22
CA THR A 305 -2.29 15.18 -18.92
C THR A 305 -2.33 14.31 -17.68
N GLN A 306 -3.48 14.32 -17.03
CA GLN A 306 -3.79 13.46 -15.90
C GLN A 306 -4.88 12.49 -16.31
N SER A 307 -4.73 11.21 -15.99
CA SER A 307 -5.79 10.22 -16.18
C SER A 307 -6.86 10.34 -15.10
N GLU A 308 -8.04 9.82 -15.34
CA GLU A 308 -9.15 9.77 -14.37
C GLU A 308 -8.74 9.06 -13.07
N ILE A 309 -7.83 8.11 -13.14
CA ILE A 309 -7.30 7.38 -11.98
C ILE A 309 -6.09 8.07 -11.32
N GLY A 310 -5.86 9.35 -11.59
CA GLY A 310 -4.82 10.13 -10.91
C GLY A 310 -3.39 9.92 -11.42
N LEU A 311 -3.18 9.21 -12.54
CA LEU A 311 -1.86 9.07 -13.14
C LEU A 311 -1.48 10.32 -13.93
N GLN A 312 -0.44 11.01 -13.48
CA GLN A 312 0.14 12.14 -14.20
C GLN A 312 1.00 11.66 -15.35
N SER A 313 0.88 12.31 -16.52
CA SER A 313 1.83 12.15 -17.61
C SER A 313 2.70 13.40 -17.77
N TRP A 314 3.89 13.19 -18.28
CA TRP A 314 4.88 14.24 -18.53
C TRP A 314 5.33 14.21 -19.98
N GLU A 315 5.84 15.34 -20.44
CA GLU A 315 6.50 15.49 -21.73
C GLU A 315 7.91 16.05 -21.51
N CYS A 316 8.92 15.39 -22.07
CA CYS A 316 10.30 15.84 -21.98
C CYS A 316 10.50 17.18 -22.67
N ASP A 317 11.06 18.15 -21.95
CA ASP A 317 11.37 19.51 -22.46
C ASP A 317 12.88 19.73 -22.69
N ASN A 318 13.66 18.67 -22.71
CA ASN A 318 15.08 18.76 -23.04
C ASN A 318 15.28 18.80 -24.57
N GLU A 319 15.79 19.91 -25.10
CA GLU A 319 16.05 20.11 -26.53
C GLU A 319 17.06 19.10 -27.10
N ASN A 320 17.98 18.62 -26.26
CA ASN A 320 18.97 17.60 -26.63
C ASN A 320 18.43 16.17 -26.53
N CYS A 321 17.19 15.96 -26.10
CA CYS A 321 16.58 14.64 -26.08
C CYS A 321 16.37 14.12 -27.50
N PHE A 322 16.83 12.90 -27.78
CA PHE A 322 16.76 12.26 -29.10
C PHE A 322 15.35 12.31 -29.73
N VAL A 323 14.28 12.19 -28.93
CA VAL A 323 12.91 12.25 -29.44
C VAL A 323 12.53 13.69 -29.79
N ARG A 324 12.84 14.66 -28.92
CA ARG A 324 12.49 16.07 -29.14
C ARG A 324 13.25 16.70 -30.29
N SER A 325 14.51 16.34 -30.47
CA SER A 325 15.32 16.84 -31.58
C SER A 325 14.79 16.46 -32.96
N LYS A 326 14.01 15.36 -33.05
CA LYS A 326 13.45 14.88 -34.32
C LYS A 326 12.03 15.38 -34.63
N SER A 327 11.24 15.76 -33.61
CA SER A 327 9.81 15.97 -33.78
C SER A 327 9.27 17.28 -33.18
N ASN A 328 10.11 18.14 -32.63
CA ASN A 328 9.72 19.32 -31.84
C ASN A 328 8.79 19.02 -30.64
N ARG A 329 8.51 17.73 -30.39
CA ARG A 329 7.74 17.25 -29.25
C ARG A 329 8.60 16.29 -28.42
N GLY A 330 8.52 16.42 -27.11
CA GLY A 330 9.22 15.55 -26.22
C GLY A 330 8.62 14.14 -26.15
N LYS A 331 9.34 13.20 -25.57
CA LYS A 331 8.77 11.90 -25.22
C LYS A 331 7.70 12.09 -24.14
N ARG A 332 6.49 11.64 -24.41
CA ARG A 332 5.44 11.52 -23.40
C ARG A 332 5.61 10.21 -22.63
N PHE A 333 5.50 10.29 -21.34
CA PHE A 333 5.63 9.13 -20.45
C PHE A 333 4.83 9.32 -19.17
N SER A 334 4.57 8.21 -18.49
CA SER A 334 3.94 8.18 -17.17
C SER A 334 4.53 7.00 -16.39
N LEU A 335 4.23 6.91 -15.10
CA LEU A 335 4.59 5.72 -14.31
C LEU A 335 3.99 4.44 -14.90
N LYS A 336 2.80 4.51 -15.50
CA LYS A 336 2.18 3.38 -16.19
C LYS A 336 3.12 2.76 -17.24
N THR A 337 3.86 3.56 -17.98
CA THR A 337 4.79 3.06 -19.01
C THR A 337 5.86 2.14 -18.40
N ASN A 338 6.43 2.54 -17.27
CA ASN A 338 7.45 1.75 -16.58
C ASN A 338 6.87 0.47 -15.97
N ILE A 339 5.67 0.54 -15.39
CA ILE A 339 4.96 -0.61 -14.84
C ILE A 339 4.63 -1.61 -15.95
N THR A 340 4.08 -1.15 -17.08
CA THR A 340 3.69 -2.02 -18.20
C THR A 340 4.88 -2.81 -18.77
N GLN A 341 6.05 -2.20 -18.87
CA GLN A 341 7.25 -2.90 -19.34
C GLN A 341 7.64 -4.06 -18.40
N ARG A 342 7.52 -3.87 -17.08
CA ARG A 342 7.81 -4.93 -16.12
C ARG A 342 6.78 -6.05 -16.16
N HIS A 343 5.50 -5.73 -16.38
CA HIS A 343 4.43 -6.73 -16.48
C HIS A 343 4.53 -7.66 -17.70
N GLN A 344 5.23 -7.25 -18.75
CA GLN A 344 5.40 -8.04 -19.98
C GLN A 344 6.53 -9.07 -19.89
N ALA A 345 7.27 -9.14 -18.80
CA ALA A 345 8.32 -10.14 -18.64
C ALA A 345 7.72 -11.55 -18.54
N GLU A 346 8.30 -12.52 -19.29
CA GLU A 346 7.83 -13.92 -19.33
C GLU A 346 7.76 -14.58 -17.96
N GLU A 347 8.67 -14.23 -17.05
CA GLU A 347 8.75 -14.76 -15.68
C GLU A 347 7.50 -14.43 -14.83
N TYR A 348 6.69 -13.45 -15.26
CA TYR A 348 5.48 -13.03 -14.55
C TYR A 348 4.20 -13.46 -15.26
N LYS A 349 4.28 -14.29 -16.25
CA LYS A 349 3.09 -14.80 -16.94
C LYS A 349 2.22 -15.62 -15.99
N ILE A 350 0.96 -15.24 -15.93
CA ILE A 350 -0.06 -15.98 -15.20
C ILE A 350 -0.53 -17.16 -16.06
N SER A 351 -0.71 -18.33 -15.46
CA SER A 351 -1.16 -19.50 -16.20
C SER A 351 -2.55 -19.30 -16.84
N GLU A 352 -2.77 -19.84 -18.04
CA GLU A 352 -4.09 -19.78 -18.68
C GLU A 352 -5.19 -20.41 -17.81
N THR A 353 -4.86 -21.44 -17.05
CA THR A 353 -5.80 -22.13 -16.14
C THR A 353 -6.33 -21.16 -15.09
N LEU A 354 -5.45 -20.34 -14.50
CA LEU A 354 -5.84 -19.34 -13.51
C LEU A 354 -6.68 -18.24 -14.17
N ILE A 355 -6.27 -17.76 -15.35
CA ILE A 355 -7.03 -16.76 -16.10
C ILE A 355 -8.44 -17.26 -16.42
N ARG A 356 -8.57 -18.51 -16.85
CA ARG A 356 -9.88 -19.12 -17.15
C ARG A 356 -10.76 -19.24 -15.91
N LYS A 357 -10.19 -19.56 -14.74
CA LYS A 357 -10.88 -19.68 -13.46
C LYS A 357 -11.54 -18.37 -13.01
N TRP A 358 -10.86 -17.25 -13.27
CA TRP A 358 -11.27 -15.91 -12.86
C TRP A 358 -11.80 -15.01 -13.99
N ARG A 359 -12.11 -15.59 -15.13
CA ARG A 359 -12.58 -14.84 -16.32
C ARG A 359 -14.00 -14.32 -16.19
N LYS A 360 -14.77 -14.91 -15.29
CA LYS A 360 -16.16 -14.51 -15.04
C LYS A 360 -16.22 -13.73 -13.72
N ASP A 361 -17.14 -12.80 -13.64
CA ASP A 361 -17.47 -12.02 -12.46
C ASP A 361 -18.19 -12.83 -11.37
N ILE A 362 -18.72 -14.02 -11.73
CA ILE A 362 -19.27 -15.00 -10.76
C ILE A 362 -18.30 -16.18 -10.70
N VAL A 363 -17.73 -16.39 -9.51
CA VAL A 363 -16.78 -17.47 -9.23
C VAL A 363 -17.38 -18.46 -8.22
N ASN A 364 -17.17 -19.74 -8.45
CA ASN A 364 -17.68 -20.79 -7.57
C ASN A 364 -16.51 -21.50 -6.89
N PHE A 365 -16.41 -21.33 -5.57
CA PHE A 365 -15.46 -22.02 -4.71
C PHE A 365 -16.20 -22.66 -3.54
N PRO A 366 -15.86 -23.91 -3.17
CA PRO A 366 -16.49 -24.53 -2.01
C PRO A 366 -16.11 -23.77 -0.72
N PRO A 367 -17.07 -23.54 0.18
CA PRO A 367 -16.77 -22.94 1.48
C PRO A 367 -15.89 -23.87 2.32
N VAL A 368 -14.94 -23.28 3.06
CA VAL A 368 -13.88 -24.04 3.78
C VAL A 368 -14.33 -24.56 5.15
N ILE A 369 -15.59 -24.49 5.50
CA ILE A 369 -16.06 -24.97 6.81
C ILE A 369 -15.93 -26.49 6.89
N LYS A 370 -14.89 -26.95 7.61
CA LYS A 370 -14.71 -28.38 7.93
C LYS A 370 -15.31 -28.67 9.31
N ILE A 371 -16.46 -29.34 9.30
CA ILE A 371 -17.12 -29.84 10.52
C ILE A 371 -16.76 -31.31 10.68
N ASN A 372 -16.28 -31.73 11.86
CA ASN A 372 -16.05 -33.16 12.14
C ASN A 372 -17.37 -33.92 12.36
N SER A 373 -17.31 -35.22 12.47
CA SER A 373 -18.45 -36.11 12.72
C SER A 373 -19.26 -35.77 13.99
N LYS A 374 -18.68 -34.98 14.90
CA LYS A 374 -19.34 -34.49 16.13
C LYS A 374 -19.90 -33.06 15.98
N GLY A 375 -20.00 -32.54 14.77
CA GLY A 375 -20.51 -31.19 14.50
C GLY A 375 -19.58 -30.03 14.93
N LYS A 376 -18.34 -30.34 15.29
CA LYS A 376 -17.36 -29.35 15.79
C LYS A 376 -16.49 -28.84 14.64
N ASN A 377 -16.36 -27.51 14.53
CA ASN A 377 -15.49 -26.90 13.54
C ASN A 377 -14.01 -27.23 13.83
N ILE A 378 -13.36 -27.94 12.90
CA ILE A 378 -11.98 -28.43 13.06
C ILE A 378 -10.96 -27.30 12.98
N LEU A 379 -11.28 -26.23 12.23
CA LEU A 379 -10.37 -25.12 12.02
C LEU A 379 -10.38 -24.10 13.17
N GLY A 380 -11.36 -24.17 14.09
CA GLY A 380 -11.53 -23.20 15.17
C GLY A 380 -11.92 -21.78 14.67
N HIS A 381 -11.88 -21.55 13.35
CA HIS A 381 -12.25 -20.30 12.71
C HIS A 381 -13.68 -20.39 12.18
N THR A 382 -14.52 -19.43 12.50
CA THR A 382 -15.95 -19.49 12.18
C THR A 382 -16.30 -19.04 10.76
N ALA A 383 -15.37 -18.39 10.05
CA ALA A 383 -15.59 -17.89 8.68
C ALA A 383 -14.30 -17.74 7.86
N PRO A 384 -13.49 -18.84 7.66
CA PRO A 384 -12.35 -18.76 6.77
C PRO A 384 -12.82 -18.65 5.32
N PHE A 385 -12.22 -17.77 4.53
CA PHE A 385 -12.40 -17.80 3.09
C PHE A 385 -11.44 -18.80 2.42
N PRO A 386 -11.76 -19.32 1.22
CA PRO A 386 -10.94 -20.29 0.52
C PRO A 386 -9.60 -19.70 0.08
N GLU A 387 -8.58 -20.56 -0.05
CA GLU A 387 -7.26 -20.15 -0.54
C GLU A 387 -7.30 -19.57 -1.97
N ASP A 388 -8.30 -19.92 -2.74
CA ASP A 388 -8.53 -19.41 -4.10
C ASP A 388 -8.58 -17.88 -4.18
N ILE A 389 -9.17 -17.21 -3.19
CA ILE A 389 -9.28 -15.74 -3.16
C ILE A 389 -7.90 -15.07 -3.03
N PRO A 390 -7.09 -15.36 -1.99
CA PRO A 390 -5.76 -14.78 -1.91
C PRO A 390 -4.82 -15.30 -3.01
N GLU A 391 -5.00 -16.53 -3.52
CA GLU A 391 -4.19 -17.06 -4.61
C GLU A 391 -4.27 -16.18 -5.86
N VAL A 392 -5.47 -15.93 -6.34
CA VAL A 392 -5.65 -15.09 -7.53
C VAL A 392 -5.20 -13.65 -7.30
N ALA A 393 -5.46 -13.11 -6.11
CA ALA A 393 -5.02 -11.75 -5.77
C ALA A 393 -3.48 -11.64 -5.77
N VAL A 394 -2.79 -12.59 -5.12
CA VAL A 394 -1.32 -12.62 -5.07
C VAL A 394 -0.71 -12.74 -6.46
N LEU A 395 -1.23 -13.65 -7.28
CA LEU A 395 -0.68 -13.90 -8.62
C LEU A 395 -0.97 -12.76 -9.60
N ASN A 396 -2.14 -12.12 -9.51
CA ASN A 396 -2.52 -11.01 -10.42
C ASN A 396 -1.89 -9.67 -10.03
N TYR A 397 -1.65 -9.42 -8.73
CA TYR A 397 -1.35 -8.06 -8.25
C TYR A 397 0.02 -7.90 -7.59
N THR A 398 0.83 -8.96 -7.52
CA THR A 398 2.17 -8.89 -6.91
C THR A 398 3.24 -9.62 -7.72
N TYR A 399 4.49 -9.21 -7.45
CA TYR A 399 5.69 -9.92 -7.91
C TYR A 399 6.32 -10.74 -6.78
N PRO A 400 7.13 -11.78 -7.09
CA PRO A 400 7.93 -12.48 -6.09
C PRO A 400 8.77 -11.53 -5.23
N GLY A 401 8.80 -11.78 -3.92
CA GLY A 401 9.49 -10.93 -2.94
C GLY A 401 8.71 -9.71 -2.44
N GLU A 402 7.55 -9.42 -3.00
CA GLU A 402 6.68 -8.34 -2.53
C GLU A 402 5.88 -8.73 -1.28
N VAL A 403 5.37 -7.71 -0.57
CA VAL A 403 4.71 -7.86 0.73
C VAL A 403 3.21 -7.84 0.58
N VAL A 404 2.54 -8.86 1.12
CA VAL A 404 1.08 -9.03 1.15
C VAL A 404 0.60 -8.97 2.58
N LEU A 405 -0.42 -8.17 2.87
CA LEU A 405 -0.95 -7.96 4.22
C LEU A 405 -2.42 -8.35 4.31
N ASP A 406 -2.75 -9.05 5.40
CA ASP A 406 -4.11 -9.28 5.87
C ASP A 406 -4.29 -8.64 7.27
N PRO A 407 -5.03 -7.52 7.38
CA PRO A 407 -5.23 -6.84 8.66
C PRO A 407 -6.20 -7.56 9.61
N PHE A 408 -6.92 -8.61 9.15
CA PHE A 408 -7.85 -9.40 9.94
C PHE A 408 -7.62 -10.90 9.70
N ALA A 409 -6.40 -11.36 9.97
CA ALA A 409 -5.84 -12.59 9.43
C ALA A 409 -6.52 -13.88 9.89
N GLY A 410 -7.16 -13.93 11.06
CA GLY A 410 -7.81 -15.12 11.59
C GLY A 410 -6.91 -16.35 11.53
N SER A 411 -7.14 -17.22 10.54
CA SER A 411 -6.32 -18.43 10.28
C SER A 411 -5.05 -18.19 9.45
N PHE A 412 -4.73 -16.95 9.10
CA PHE A 412 -3.56 -16.54 8.31
C PHE A 412 -3.53 -17.12 6.88
N THR A 413 -4.67 -17.42 6.31
CA THR A 413 -4.79 -18.00 4.96
C THR A 413 -4.06 -17.14 3.92
N THR A 414 -4.27 -15.83 3.92
CA THR A 414 -3.60 -14.89 3.00
C THR A 414 -2.08 -14.94 3.12
N ALA A 415 -1.54 -14.94 4.34
CA ALA A 415 -0.10 -14.96 4.57
C ALA A 415 0.53 -16.29 4.14
N ILE A 416 -0.16 -17.41 4.38
CA ILE A 416 0.27 -18.73 3.95
C ILE A 416 0.31 -18.83 2.43
N VAL A 417 -0.76 -18.39 1.76
CA VAL A 417 -0.83 -18.39 0.28
C VAL A 417 0.23 -17.49 -0.32
N ALA A 418 0.44 -16.29 0.21
CA ALA A 418 1.50 -15.38 -0.25
C ALA A 418 2.89 -16.08 -0.21
N SER A 419 3.18 -16.78 0.87
CA SER A 419 4.45 -17.50 1.02
C SER A 419 4.60 -18.67 0.04
N LYS A 420 3.52 -19.40 -0.30
CA LYS A 420 3.52 -20.44 -1.32
C LYS A 420 4.01 -19.94 -2.68
N TYR A 421 3.79 -18.66 -2.96
CA TYR A 421 4.17 -18.00 -4.21
C TYR A 421 5.39 -17.07 -4.08
N ASN A 422 6.25 -17.29 -3.09
CA ASN A 422 7.47 -16.51 -2.86
C ASN A 422 7.22 -15.02 -2.57
N ARG A 423 6.12 -14.67 -1.91
CA ARG A 423 5.86 -13.35 -1.35
C ARG A 423 6.03 -13.38 0.16
N ILE A 424 6.23 -12.22 0.76
CA ILE A 424 6.22 -12.08 2.23
C ILE A 424 4.77 -11.86 2.64
N GLY A 425 4.18 -12.83 3.32
CA GLY A 425 2.82 -12.74 3.84
C GLY A 425 2.80 -12.24 5.27
N ILE A 426 2.04 -11.19 5.55
CA ILE A 426 1.82 -10.63 6.88
C ILE A 426 0.37 -10.82 7.26
N GLY A 427 0.12 -11.34 8.45
CA GLY A 427 -1.20 -11.38 9.04
C GLY A 427 -1.20 -10.65 10.39
N ILE A 428 -2.25 -9.88 10.65
CA ILE A 428 -2.49 -9.24 11.94
C ILE A 428 -3.75 -9.85 12.54
N GLU A 429 -3.66 -10.33 13.78
CA GLU A 429 -4.78 -10.93 14.49
C GLU A 429 -4.81 -10.47 15.96
N LEU A 430 -5.97 -10.03 16.41
CA LEU A 430 -6.16 -9.54 17.76
C LEU A 430 -6.30 -10.68 18.77
N ASN A 431 -7.04 -11.73 18.41
CA ASN A 431 -7.37 -12.81 19.33
C ASN A 431 -6.33 -13.96 19.31
N LYS A 432 -5.17 -13.68 19.91
CA LYS A 432 -4.08 -14.65 20.04
C LYS A 432 -4.51 -15.92 20.76
N VAL A 433 -5.33 -15.82 21.80
CA VAL A 433 -5.77 -16.97 22.60
C VAL A 433 -6.60 -17.94 21.77
N LEU A 434 -7.49 -17.41 20.94
CA LEU A 434 -8.36 -18.24 20.11
C LEU A 434 -7.62 -18.89 18.92
N PHE A 435 -6.70 -18.17 18.30
CA PHE A 435 -6.17 -18.58 16.99
C PHE A 435 -4.76 -19.18 17.01
N ARG A 436 -3.90 -18.81 17.97
CA ARG A 436 -2.48 -19.15 17.94
C ARG A 436 -2.20 -20.64 17.77
N ASP A 437 -2.81 -21.49 18.59
CA ASP A 437 -2.50 -22.94 18.56
C ASP A 437 -2.94 -23.59 17.24
N ASN A 438 -4.07 -23.14 16.70
CA ASN A 438 -4.55 -23.62 15.40
C ASN A 438 -3.64 -23.17 14.26
N VAL A 439 -3.22 -21.91 14.26
CA VAL A 439 -2.31 -21.34 13.25
C VAL A 439 -0.96 -22.06 13.29
N ILE A 440 -0.35 -22.21 14.45
CA ILE A 440 0.93 -22.91 14.59
C ILE A 440 0.81 -24.38 14.15
N ARG A 441 -0.31 -25.04 14.43
CA ARG A 441 -0.56 -26.42 13.96
C ARG A 441 -0.63 -26.49 12.42
N ILE A 442 -1.32 -25.54 11.78
CA ILE A 442 -1.41 -25.46 10.31
C ILE A 442 -0.02 -25.23 9.73
N LEU A 443 0.72 -24.26 10.25
CA LEU A 443 2.06 -23.94 9.77
C LEU A 443 3.05 -25.10 9.92
N LYS A 444 3.02 -25.81 11.05
CA LYS A 444 3.87 -27.00 11.25
C LYS A 444 3.54 -28.10 10.26
N LYS A 445 2.27 -28.31 9.91
CA LYS A 445 1.84 -29.30 8.93
C LYS A 445 2.30 -28.92 7.51
N GLU A 446 2.14 -27.67 7.12
CA GLU A 446 2.58 -27.15 5.82
C GLU A 446 4.12 -27.14 5.68
N THR A 447 4.84 -26.87 6.77
CA THR A 447 6.31 -26.86 6.77
C THR A 447 6.94 -28.25 6.78
N SER A 448 6.25 -29.30 7.25
CA SER A 448 6.77 -30.67 7.24
C SER A 448 6.88 -31.26 5.82
N GLN A 449 6.26 -30.68 4.83
CA GLN A 449 6.30 -31.11 3.43
C GLN A 449 7.41 -30.43 2.60
N ILE A 450 8.09 -29.41 3.14
CA ILE A 450 9.11 -28.66 2.41
C ILE A 450 10.33 -28.44 3.30
N ASP A 451 11.44 -29.07 2.93
CA ASP A 451 12.81 -28.73 3.23
C ASP A 451 13.40 -29.06 4.62
N LEU A 452 13.96 -30.21 4.70
CA LEU A 452 14.97 -30.63 5.70
C LEU A 452 16.33 -29.92 5.50
N TYR A 453 16.52 -29.15 4.41
CA TYR A 453 17.84 -28.63 4.00
C TYR A 453 18.03 -27.11 4.06
N SER A 454 16.98 -26.28 4.20
CA SER A 454 17.15 -24.83 4.06
C SER A 454 17.38 -24.05 5.34
N GLY A 455 17.20 -24.63 6.52
CA GLY A 455 17.44 -23.93 7.80
C GLY A 455 16.60 -22.67 8.07
N TYR A 456 15.72 -22.28 7.15
CA TYR A 456 14.88 -21.11 7.26
C TYR A 456 13.66 -21.38 8.16
N LYS A 457 13.47 -20.55 9.18
CA LYS A 457 12.18 -20.45 9.87
C LYS A 457 11.19 -19.86 8.88
N LYS A 458 10.22 -20.64 8.38
CA LYS A 458 9.22 -20.17 7.44
C LYS A 458 8.27 -19.14 8.01
N TYR A 459 8.09 -19.11 9.33
CA TYR A 459 7.26 -18.12 10.02
C TYR A 459 7.97 -17.52 11.23
N ALA A 460 7.58 -16.28 11.56
CA ALA A 460 8.00 -15.58 12.77
C ALA A 460 6.79 -14.88 13.41
N GLU A 461 6.79 -14.81 14.74
CA GLU A 461 5.74 -14.18 15.53
C GLU A 461 6.25 -12.88 16.16
N TYR A 462 5.39 -11.85 16.19
CA TYR A 462 5.61 -10.58 16.88
C TYR A 462 4.39 -10.21 17.71
N ASP A 463 4.59 -9.83 18.97
CA ASP A 463 3.51 -9.57 19.90
C ASP A 463 3.40 -8.07 20.25
N LEU A 464 2.30 -7.47 19.86
CA LEU A 464 1.94 -6.08 20.14
C LEU A 464 0.68 -5.94 20.99
N LEU A 465 0.19 -7.02 21.61
CA LEU A 465 -1.03 -6.99 22.42
C LEU A 465 -0.95 -6.03 23.62
N HIS A 466 0.24 -5.79 24.16
CA HIS A 466 0.45 -4.86 25.27
C HIS A 466 0.20 -3.37 24.89
N PHE A 467 0.16 -3.02 23.62
CA PHE A 467 -0.19 -1.67 23.14
C PHE A 467 -1.69 -1.45 22.97
N THR A 468 -2.50 -2.49 23.19
CA THR A 468 -3.94 -2.43 22.98
C THR A 468 -4.66 -1.87 24.20
N LYS A 469 -4.76 -0.54 24.35
CA LYS A 469 -5.73 0.12 25.22
C LYS A 469 -6.76 0.88 24.37
N THR A 470 -7.45 0.19 23.48
CA THR A 470 -8.52 0.79 22.68
C THR A 470 -9.89 0.28 23.13
N HIS A 471 -10.93 0.98 22.72
CA HIS A 471 -12.32 0.61 22.92
C HIS A 471 -12.62 -0.87 22.58
N ARG A 472 -11.88 -1.45 21.64
CA ARG A 472 -11.95 -2.85 21.19
C ARG A 472 -11.51 -3.88 22.24
N GLN A 473 -10.58 -3.54 23.15
CA GLN A 473 -10.19 -4.43 24.25
C GLN A 473 -11.29 -4.59 25.32
N LYS A 474 -12.05 -3.53 25.59
CA LYS A 474 -13.17 -3.63 26.52
C LYS A 474 -14.20 -4.68 26.10
N ILE A 475 -14.33 -4.93 24.81
CA ILE A 475 -15.24 -5.94 24.26
C ILE A 475 -14.73 -7.36 24.53
N MET A 476 -13.40 -7.58 24.52
CA MET A 476 -12.80 -8.90 24.78
C MET A 476 -12.79 -9.28 26.26
N GLU A 477 -12.61 -8.32 27.16
CA GLU A 477 -12.63 -8.54 28.62
C GLU A 477 -14.04 -8.89 29.14
N VAL A 478 -15.09 -8.50 28.42
CA VAL A 478 -16.50 -8.82 28.79
C VAL A 478 -16.93 -10.20 28.28
N THR A 479 -16.18 -10.81 27.34
CA THR A 479 -16.53 -12.10 26.72
C THR A 479 -15.61 -13.26 27.14
N GLY A 480 -14.61 -13.03 27.99
CA GLY A 480 -13.81 -14.04 28.69
C GLY A 480 -14.39 -14.29 30.06
#